data_2a3ba4995cf32d59e615cca1bcd70fcb
#
_entry.id   2a3ba4995cf32d59e615cca1bcd70fcb
#
_cell.length_a   1.000
_cell.length_b   1.000
_cell.length_c   1.000
_cell.angle_alpha   90.00
_cell.angle_beta   90.00
_cell.angle_gamma   90.00
#
_symmetry.space_group_name_H-M   'P 1'
#
loop_
_entity.id
_entity.type
_entity.pdbx_description
1 polymer ?
#
loop_
_entity_poly.entity_id
_entity_poly.type
_entity_poly.pdbx_seq_one_letter_code
_entity_poly.pdbx_strand_id
1 'polypeptide(L)'
;HPGKESSEKLISYVEYHFSLEEEYMGQLDYPFAAEHIKQHREFEENVKKYVTGLIALGEDCDEKIIKNYSKNLSEFLSQWFINHVFGIDKDFEKFVLESQKK
;
A
#
# COMPACT_ATOMS: atom_id res chain seq x y z
N HIS A 1 6.95 -19.46 5.97
CA HIS A 1 6.40 -18.81 7.18
C HIS A 1 5.04 -18.21 6.89
N PRO A 2 4.02 -18.51 7.70
CA PRO A 2 2.67 -17.98 7.49
C PRO A 2 2.62 -16.45 7.45
N GLY A 3 3.43 -15.78 8.27
CA GLY A 3 3.49 -14.32 8.31
C GLY A 3 4.05 -13.71 7.04
N LYS A 4 5.03 -14.37 6.43
CA LYS A 4 5.64 -13.92 5.18
C LYS A 4 4.66 -14.03 4.02
N GLU A 5 3.94 -15.15 3.94
CA GLU A 5 2.92 -15.34 2.90
C GLU A 5 1.80 -14.31 3.00
N SER A 6 1.35 -14.01 4.23
CA SER A 6 0.31 -13.02 4.46
C SER A 6 0.76 -11.63 4.01
N SER A 7 2.01 -11.27 4.29
CA SER A 7 2.58 -9.98 3.89
C SER A 7 2.69 -9.87 2.37
N GLU A 8 3.14 -10.95 1.70
CA GLU A 8 3.25 -10.99 0.24
C GLU A 8 1.89 -10.84 -0.42
N LYS A 9 0.86 -11.51 0.10
CA LYS A 9 -0.51 -11.40 -0.42
C LYS A 9 -1.06 -10.00 -0.24
N LEU A 10 -0.82 -9.38 0.92
CA LEU A 10 -1.26 -8.01 1.18
C LEU A 10 -0.58 -7.02 0.23
N ILE A 11 0.72 -7.16 0.03
CA ILE A 11 1.49 -6.31 -0.89
C ILE A 11 0.93 -6.45 -2.31
N SER A 12 0.71 -7.68 -2.78
CA SER A 12 0.16 -7.93 -4.11
C SER A 12 -1.23 -7.32 -4.28
N TYR A 13 -2.07 -7.43 -3.26
CA TYR A 13 -3.41 -6.85 -3.26
C TYR A 13 -3.34 -5.33 -3.35
N VAL A 14 -2.46 -4.71 -2.57
CA VAL A 14 -2.31 -3.25 -2.55
C VAL A 14 -1.78 -2.74 -3.90
N GLU A 15 -0.81 -3.43 -4.49
CA GLU A 15 -0.26 -3.07 -5.81
C GLU A 15 -1.34 -3.14 -6.89
N TYR A 16 -2.16 -4.19 -6.85
CA TYR A 16 -3.28 -4.35 -7.78
C TYR A 16 -4.28 -3.21 -7.61
N HIS A 17 -4.62 -2.88 -6.37
CA HIS A 17 -5.53 -1.78 -6.05
C HIS A 17 -5.00 -0.45 -6.57
N PHE A 18 -3.71 -0.18 -6.36
CA PHE A 18 -3.07 1.04 -6.84
C PHE A 18 -3.09 1.13 -8.37
N SER A 19 -2.81 0.02 -9.05
CA SER A 19 -2.81 -0.03 -10.52
C SER A 19 -4.17 0.28 -11.09
N LEU A 20 -5.22 -0.29 -10.50
CA LEU A 20 -6.60 -0.03 -10.93
C LEU A 20 -6.98 1.44 -10.72
N GLU A 21 -6.64 2.01 -9.57
CA GLU A 21 -6.92 3.41 -9.28
C GLU A 21 -6.18 4.34 -10.23
N GLU A 22 -4.91 4.07 -10.50
CA GLU A 22 -4.08 4.90 -11.37
C GLU A 22 -4.61 4.87 -12.81
N GLU A 23 -5.02 3.70 -13.28
CA GLU A 23 -5.63 3.57 -14.60
C GLU A 23 -6.93 4.38 -14.67
N TYR A 24 -7.76 4.26 -13.65
CA TYR A 24 -9.04 4.96 -13.59
C TYR A 24 -8.83 6.48 -13.54
N MET A 25 -7.85 6.92 -12.74
CA MET A 25 -7.50 8.34 -12.66
C MET A 25 -7.07 8.91 -14.03
N GLY A 26 -6.32 8.12 -14.79
CA GLY A 26 -5.91 8.49 -16.13
C GLY A 26 -7.08 8.62 -17.09
N GLN A 27 -8.03 7.69 -17.02
CA GLN A 27 -9.22 7.72 -17.86
C GLN A 27 -10.13 8.91 -17.57
N LEU A 28 -10.20 9.33 -16.31
CA LEU A 28 -11.08 10.41 -15.88
C LEU A 28 -10.39 11.77 -15.82
N ASP A 29 -9.10 11.84 -16.13
CA ASP A 29 -8.30 13.07 -16.03
C ASP A 29 -8.41 13.72 -14.64
N TYR A 30 -8.27 12.90 -13.60
CA TYR A 30 -8.39 13.33 -12.22
C TYR A 30 -7.32 14.39 -11.90
N PRO A 31 -7.73 15.61 -11.45
CA PRO A 31 -6.78 16.72 -11.27
C PRO A 31 -5.75 16.50 -10.17
N PHE A 32 -6.05 15.64 -9.20
CA PHE A 32 -5.13 15.33 -8.10
C PHE A 32 -4.42 13.97 -8.27
N ALA A 33 -4.40 13.45 -9.50
CA ALA A 33 -3.78 12.15 -9.80
C ALA A 33 -2.30 12.12 -9.43
N ALA A 34 -1.54 13.17 -9.74
CA ALA A 34 -0.11 13.22 -9.46
C ALA A 34 0.18 13.06 -7.96
N GLU A 35 -0.58 13.75 -7.12
CA GLU A 35 -0.45 13.66 -5.66
C GLU A 35 -0.84 12.28 -5.14
N HIS A 36 -1.91 11.72 -5.65
CA HIS A 36 -2.40 10.40 -5.28
C HIS A 36 -1.37 9.32 -5.66
N ILE A 37 -0.85 9.38 -6.87
CA ILE A 37 0.18 8.45 -7.37
C ILE A 37 1.47 8.58 -6.55
N LYS A 38 1.83 9.80 -6.17
CA LYS A 38 2.99 10.04 -5.32
C LYS A 38 2.87 9.30 -4.00
N GLN A 39 1.69 9.31 -3.37
CA GLN A 39 1.46 8.55 -2.14
C GLN A 39 1.61 7.05 -2.36
N HIS A 40 1.12 6.53 -3.49
CA HIS A 40 1.31 5.13 -3.85
C HIS A 40 2.79 4.77 -3.94
N ARG A 41 3.61 5.60 -4.59
CA ARG A 41 5.05 5.37 -4.74
C ARG A 41 5.78 5.45 -3.40
N GLU A 42 5.40 6.37 -2.53
CA GLU A 42 5.97 6.46 -1.19
C GLU A 42 5.70 5.20 -0.37
N PHE A 43 4.48 4.67 -0.46
CA PHE A 43 4.12 3.42 0.19
C PHE A 43 4.99 2.27 -0.33
N GLU A 44 5.12 2.13 -1.65
CA GLU A 44 5.94 1.10 -2.27
C GLU A 44 7.40 1.17 -1.83
N GLU A 45 7.96 2.38 -1.74
CA GLU A 45 9.32 2.59 -1.26
C GLU A 45 9.48 2.13 0.19
N ASN A 46 8.54 2.47 1.05
CA ASN A 46 8.57 2.06 2.45
C ASN A 46 8.47 0.55 2.60
N VAL A 47 7.60 -0.09 1.81
CA VAL A 47 7.46 -1.55 1.81
C VAL A 47 8.77 -2.21 1.38
N LYS A 48 9.42 -1.69 0.35
CA LYS A 48 10.71 -2.21 -0.12
C LYS A 48 11.76 -2.17 0.98
N LYS A 49 11.81 -1.08 1.75
CA LYS A 49 12.74 -0.93 2.87
C LYS A 49 12.49 -2.00 3.93
N TYR A 50 11.22 -2.25 4.27
CA TYR A 50 10.88 -3.28 5.25
C TYR A 50 11.22 -4.68 4.75
N VAL A 51 10.92 -4.98 3.48
CA VAL A 51 11.23 -6.29 2.89
C VAL A 51 12.73 -6.51 2.84
N THR A 52 13.50 -5.50 2.40
CA THR A 52 14.96 -5.55 2.36
C THR A 52 15.53 -5.81 3.75
N GLY A 53 15.01 -5.12 4.77
CA GLY A 53 15.40 -5.33 6.16
C GLY A 53 15.12 -6.74 6.64
N LEU A 54 13.97 -7.29 6.29
CA LEU A 54 13.60 -8.66 6.66
C LEU A 54 14.54 -9.69 6.03
N ILE A 55 14.88 -9.50 4.75
CA ILE A 55 15.83 -10.36 4.04
C ILE A 55 17.21 -10.27 4.70
N ALA A 56 17.64 -9.07 5.09
CA ALA A 56 18.93 -8.84 5.72
C ALA A 56 19.07 -9.53 7.08
N LEU A 57 17.96 -9.84 7.77
CA LEU A 57 17.98 -10.58 9.03
C LEU A 57 18.46 -12.03 8.84
N GLY A 58 18.26 -12.60 7.65
CA GLY A 58 18.72 -13.94 7.32
C GLY A 58 17.91 -15.07 7.95
N GLU A 59 18.26 -16.30 7.57
CA GLU A 59 17.54 -17.50 8.03
C GLU A 59 17.89 -17.88 9.47
N ASP A 60 19.07 -17.47 9.94
CA ASP A 60 19.57 -17.83 11.28
C ASP A 60 19.11 -16.83 12.36
N CYS A 61 18.22 -15.91 12.01
CA CYS A 61 17.72 -14.92 12.94
C CYS A 61 16.73 -15.52 13.93
N ASP A 62 16.74 -15.01 15.16
CA ASP A 62 15.82 -15.42 16.22
C ASP A 62 14.37 -15.21 15.77
N GLU A 63 13.51 -16.20 16.00
CA GLU A 63 12.09 -16.13 15.68
C GLU A 63 11.41 -14.91 16.29
N LYS A 64 11.81 -14.50 17.49
CA LYS A 64 11.26 -13.31 18.15
C LYS A 64 11.50 -12.05 17.35
N ILE A 65 12.70 -11.91 16.80
CA ILE A 65 13.09 -10.74 16.00
C ILE A 65 12.27 -10.74 14.71
N ILE A 66 12.14 -11.89 14.07
CA ILE A 66 11.34 -12.03 12.84
C ILE A 66 9.87 -11.70 13.10
N LYS A 67 9.31 -12.20 14.19
CA LYS A 67 7.92 -11.95 14.58
C LYS A 67 7.69 -10.46 14.85
N ASN A 68 8.59 -9.82 15.60
CA ASN A 68 8.47 -8.40 15.88
C ASN A 68 8.56 -7.56 14.61
N TYR A 69 9.48 -7.91 13.72
CA TYR A 69 9.64 -7.21 12.45
C TYR A 69 8.40 -7.36 11.58
N SER A 70 7.86 -8.57 11.48
CA SER A 70 6.64 -8.84 10.71
C SER A 70 5.42 -8.12 11.28
N LYS A 71 5.33 -8.07 12.62
CA LYS A 71 4.26 -7.34 13.30
C LYS A 71 4.32 -5.85 12.99
N ASN A 72 5.53 -5.26 13.07
CA ASN A 72 5.73 -3.85 12.78
C ASN A 72 5.37 -3.53 11.33
N LEU A 73 5.74 -4.41 10.41
CA LEU A 73 5.39 -4.26 9.00
C LEU A 73 3.87 -4.30 8.82
N SER A 74 3.20 -5.28 9.42
CA SER A 74 1.74 -5.41 9.32
C SER A 74 1.03 -4.18 9.88
N GLU A 75 1.49 -3.67 11.02
CA GLU A 75 0.93 -2.46 11.63
C GLU A 75 1.12 -1.24 10.72
N PHE A 76 2.30 -1.10 10.14
CA PHE A 76 2.59 -0.01 9.21
C PHE A 76 1.67 -0.08 7.98
N LEU A 77 1.57 -1.27 7.36
CA LEU A 77 0.74 -1.47 6.17
C LEU A 77 -0.73 -1.17 6.47
N SER A 78 -1.24 -1.70 7.58
CA SER A 78 -2.64 -1.50 7.97
C SER A 78 -2.94 -0.03 8.26
N GLN A 79 -2.08 0.63 9.01
CA GLN A 79 -2.27 2.03 9.39
C GLN A 79 -2.20 2.94 8.15
N TRP A 80 -1.20 2.73 7.30
CA TRP A 80 -1.05 3.50 6.08
C TRP A 80 -2.27 3.31 5.17
N PHE A 81 -2.70 2.06 5.00
CA PHE A 81 -3.81 1.72 4.11
C PHE A 81 -5.12 2.34 4.59
N ILE A 82 -5.38 2.27 5.91
CA ILE A 82 -6.57 2.89 6.51
C ILE A 82 -6.56 4.39 6.27
N ASN A 83 -5.45 5.05 6.52
CA ASN A 83 -5.32 6.50 6.33
C ASN A 83 -5.49 6.89 4.86
N HIS A 84 -4.92 6.07 3.96
CA HIS A 84 -5.02 6.32 2.52
C HIS A 84 -6.47 6.18 2.04
N VAL A 85 -7.16 5.11 2.44
CA VAL A 85 -8.55 4.84 2.01
C VAL A 85 -9.50 5.91 2.55
N PHE A 86 -9.38 6.27 3.83
CA PHE A 86 -10.28 7.25 4.44
C PHE A 86 -9.93 8.69 4.09
N GLY A 87 -8.74 8.93 3.54
CA GLY A 87 -8.32 10.26 3.10
C GLY A 87 -8.41 10.41 1.59
N ILE A 88 -7.28 10.13 0.92
CA ILE A 88 -7.11 10.43 -0.50
C ILE A 88 -8.00 9.59 -1.43
N ASP A 89 -8.27 8.31 -1.07
CA ASP A 89 -9.16 7.46 -1.86
C ASP A 89 -10.61 7.95 -1.79
N LYS A 90 -11.01 8.48 -0.64
CA LYS A 90 -12.35 9.07 -0.48
C LYS A 90 -12.52 10.29 -1.37
N ASP A 91 -11.50 11.11 -1.49
CA ASP A 91 -11.51 12.28 -2.38
C ASP A 91 -11.66 11.85 -3.83
N PHE A 92 -10.95 10.80 -4.23
CA PHE A 92 -11.06 10.25 -5.57
C PHE A 92 -12.45 9.65 -5.82
N GLU A 93 -12.99 8.89 -4.87
CA GLU A 93 -14.33 8.33 -4.95
C GLU A 93 -15.38 9.42 -5.16
N LYS A 94 -15.28 10.50 -4.42
CA LYS A 94 -16.16 11.65 -4.55
C LYS A 94 -16.09 12.25 -5.97
N PHE A 95 -14.88 12.37 -6.51
CA PHE A 95 -14.68 12.85 -7.88
C PHE A 95 -15.36 11.94 -8.90
N VAL A 96 -15.22 10.62 -8.74
CA VAL A 96 -15.84 9.63 -9.63
C VAL A 96 -17.36 9.78 -9.61
N LEU A 97 -17.95 9.89 -8.42
CA LEU A 97 -19.39 10.04 -8.27
C LEU A 97 -19.91 11.34 -8.92
N GLU A 98 -19.19 12.42 -8.75
CA GLU A 98 -19.55 13.70 -9.36
C GLU A 98 -19.45 13.64 -10.89
N SER A 99 -18.45 12.92 -11.40
CA SER A 99 -18.28 12.73 -12.84
C SER A 99 -19.45 11.96 -13.47
N GLN A 100 -20.00 11.01 -12.72
CA GLN A 100 -21.13 10.20 -13.19
C GLN A 100 -22.45 10.98 -13.23
N LYS A 101 -22.55 12.07 -12.49
CA LYS A 101 -23.75 12.91 -12.46
C LYS A 101 -23.88 13.82 -13.66
N LYS A 102 -22.82 13.95 -14.42
CA LYS A 102 -22.82 14.73 -15.65
C LYS A 102 -23.24 13.85 -16.83
#